data_47313e2a5da7ab3a26f4193911137d92
#
_entry.id   47313e2a5da7ab3a26f4193911137d92
#
_cell.length_a   1.000
_cell.length_b   1.000
_cell.length_c   1.000
_cell.angle_alpha   90.00
_cell.angle_beta   90.00
_cell.angle_gamma   90.00
#
_symmetry.space_group_name_H-M   'P 1'
#
loop_
_entity.id
_entity.type
_entity.pdbx_description
1 polymer ?
#
loop_
_entity_poly.entity_id
_entity_poly.type
_entity_poly.pdbx_seq_one_letter_code
_entity_poly.pdbx_strand_id
1 'polypeptide(L)'
;KNYFNKAFTTIIEHKKINNNLATQVFTKYGPIAYLPLSNKLTSIVFSFEVKDKTISHKKVLGLIKKFNTKYEIISSEKIESFDLNLKIPKYYYNKNILFFGDSIHSIHPLAGQGFNMTIRDIIKFTELIDERFNLGMQIDKTIYKDFEKLTKSYNSIFSFGVDLIHEFFRFNKNFVPKKISENMFSYLNRNKNLKELGIKFANEGNI
;
A
#
# COMPACT_ATOMS: atom_id res chain seq x y z
N LYS A 1 10.73 6.91 -8.59
CA LYS A 1 11.23 7.63 -7.39
C LYS A 1 11.73 6.59 -6.39
N ASN A 2 12.97 6.73 -5.93
CA ASN A 2 13.51 5.91 -4.86
C ASN A 2 13.25 6.60 -3.52
N TYR A 3 12.59 5.91 -2.60
CA TYR A 3 12.28 6.46 -1.27
C TYR A 3 13.40 6.24 -0.25
N PHE A 4 14.44 5.46 -0.59
CA PHE A 4 15.43 4.95 0.37
C PHE A 4 14.79 4.21 1.56
N ASN A 5 13.54 3.79 1.39
CA ASN A 5 12.78 3.05 2.39
C ASN A 5 12.84 1.55 2.10
N LYS A 6 12.85 0.77 3.17
CA LYS A 6 12.66 -0.69 3.12
C LYS A 6 11.39 -1.07 3.88
N ALA A 7 10.67 -2.05 3.36
CA ALA A 7 9.67 -2.78 4.14
C ALA A 7 10.35 -4.00 4.77
N PHE A 8 10.06 -4.21 6.04
CA PHE A 8 10.45 -5.40 6.80
C PHE A 8 9.20 -6.16 7.17
N THR A 9 9.19 -7.45 6.87
CA THR A 9 8.04 -8.32 7.13
C THR A 9 8.45 -9.48 8.04
N THR A 10 7.57 -9.85 8.94
CA THR A 10 7.71 -11.05 9.77
C THR A 10 6.33 -11.49 10.26
N ILE A 11 6.21 -12.75 10.64
CA ILE A 11 5.04 -13.24 11.37
C ILE A 11 5.44 -13.40 12.83
N ILE A 12 4.63 -12.86 13.73
CA ILE A 12 4.78 -13.06 15.16
C ILE A 12 3.73 -14.06 15.66
N GLU A 13 4.16 -14.95 16.53
CA GLU A 13 3.29 -15.73 17.39
C GLU A 13 3.12 -15.01 18.73
N HIS A 14 1.91 -14.94 19.23
CA HIS A 14 1.55 -14.25 20.45
C HIS A 14 0.50 -15.02 21.26
N LYS A 15 0.32 -14.69 22.53
CA LYS A 15 -0.74 -15.26 23.34
C LYS A 15 -2.10 -15.08 22.65
N LYS A 16 -2.99 -16.05 22.82
CA LYS A 16 -4.32 -16.04 22.20
C LYS A 16 -5.11 -14.82 22.63
N ILE A 17 -5.56 -14.05 21.64
CA ILE A 17 -6.44 -12.87 21.81
C ILE A 17 -7.53 -12.88 20.73
N ASN A 18 -8.56 -12.06 20.90
CA ASN A 18 -9.46 -11.75 19.78
C ASN A 18 -8.72 -10.85 18.77
N ASN A 19 -8.31 -11.44 17.65
CA ASN A 19 -7.41 -10.82 16.66
C ASN A 19 -8.07 -10.75 15.28
N ASN A 20 -9.09 -9.90 15.16
CA ASN A 20 -9.93 -9.75 13.97
C ASN A 20 -9.83 -8.38 13.32
N LEU A 21 -8.98 -7.48 13.83
CA LEU A 21 -8.85 -6.11 13.33
C LEU A 21 -7.41 -5.84 12.89
N ALA A 22 -7.23 -5.54 11.60
CA ALA A 22 -5.98 -5.01 11.08
C ALA A 22 -5.78 -3.57 11.58
N THR A 23 -4.57 -3.26 12.04
CA THR A 23 -4.23 -1.93 12.56
C THR A 23 -2.95 -1.42 11.94
N GLN A 24 -2.88 -0.12 11.70
CA GLN A 24 -1.68 0.55 11.25
C GLN A 24 -1.34 1.71 12.19
N VAL A 25 -0.10 1.74 12.64
CA VAL A 25 0.42 2.77 13.55
C VAL A 25 1.49 3.57 12.82
N PHE A 26 1.34 4.88 12.77
CA PHE A 26 2.36 5.78 12.23
C PHE A 26 3.36 6.13 13.31
N THR A 27 4.55 5.54 13.21
CA THR A 27 5.64 5.78 14.16
C THR A 27 6.56 6.91 13.67
N LYS A 28 7.43 7.39 14.54
CA LYS A 28 8.47 8.35 14.13
C LYS A 28 9.47 7.79 13.09
N TYR A 29 9.53 6.50 12.87
CA TYR A 29 10.37 5.88 11.84
C TYR A 29 9.59 5.70 10.52
N GLY A 30 8.32 5.32 10.60
CA GLY A 30 7.43 5.06 9.49
C GLY A 30 6.22 4.25 9.95
N PRO A 31 5.34 3.86 9.02
CA PRO A 31 4.15 3.06 9.34
C PRO A 31 4.53 1.61 9.68
N ILE A 32 3.90 1.08 10.73
CA ILE A 32 3.90 -0.34 11.07
C ILE A 32 2.47 -0.85 11.02
N ALA A 33 2.23 -1.89 10.22
CA ALA A 33 0.95 -2.55 10.10
C ALA A 33 0.97 -3.90 10.83
N TYR A 34 -0.11 -4.20 11.52
CA TYR A 34 -0.38 -5.47 12.18
C TYR A 34 -1.59 -6.11 11.50
N LEU A 35 -1.37 -7.21 10.80
CA LEU A 35 -2.35 -7.89 9.96
C LEU A 35 -2.69 -9.24 10.59
N PRO A 36 -3.88 -9.40 11.17
CA PRO A 36 -4.29 -10.65 11.80
C PRO A 36 -4.30 -11.83 10.81
N LEU A 37 -3.64 -12.92 11.15
CA LEU A 37 -3.72 -14.19 10.44
C LEU A 37 -4.58 -15.19 11.21
N SER A 38 -4.49 -15.16 12.53
CA SER A 38 -5.31 -15.97 13.43
C SER A 38 -5.35 -15.34 14.83
N ASN A 39 -6.04 -15.99 15.76
CA ASN A 39 -6.06 -15.55 17.15
C ASN A 39 -4.69 -15.65 17.88
N LYS A 40 -3.67 -16.25 17.25
CA LYS A 40 -2.32 -16.42 17.78
C LYS A 40 -1.21 -15.92 16.86
N LEU A 41 -1.54 -15.60 15.59
CA LEU A 41 -0.58 -15.21 14.58
C LEU A 41 -0.95 -13.85 13.97
N THR A 42 0.05 -12.99 13.83
CA THR A 42 -0.09 -11.67 13.20
C THR A 42 1.10 -11.43 12.27
N SER A 43 0.81 -11.09 11.01
CA SER A 43 1.82 -10.60 10.08
C SER A 43 2.10 -9.13 10.38
N ILE A 44 3.36 -8.77 10.37
CA ILE A 44 3.83 -7.40 10.57
C ILE A 44 4.50 -6.90 9.30
N VAL A 45 4.12 -5.70 8.88
CA VAL A 45 4.79 -4.96 7.81
C VAL A 45 5.25 -3.62 8.38
N PHE A 46 6.55 -3.43 8.48
CA PHE A 46 7.14 -2.20 9.02
C PHE A 46 8.01 -1.53 7.97
N SER A 47 7.63 -0.37 7.49
CA SER A 47 8.37 0.39 6.47
C SER A 47 8.98 1.65 7.06
N PHE A 48 10.29 1.85 6.79
CA PHE A 48 11.00 3.04 7.22
C PHE A 48 12.26 3.30 6.39
N GLU A 49 12.76 4.54 6.50
CA GLU A 49 13.99 4.95 5.84
C GLU A 49 15.21 4.28 6.47
N VAL A 50 16.01 3.64 5.63
CA VAL A 50 17.26 2.99 6.05
C VAL A 50 18.42 3.77 5.46
N LYS A 51 19.11 4.53 6.31
CA LYS A 51 20.30 5.31 5.91
C LYS A 51 21.52 4.42 5.67
N ASP A 52 21.67 3.38 6.48
CA ASP A 52 22.75 2.40 6.34
C ASP A 52 22.28 1.21 5.50
N LYS A 53 23.11 0.75 4.56
CA LYS A 53 22.77 -0.38 3.67
C LYS A 53 22.43 -1.67 4.42
N THR A 54 22.87 -1.80 5.67
CA THR A 54 22.64 -2.97 6.52
C THR A 54 22.02 -2.57 7.85
N ILE A 55 20.74 -2.90 8.03
CA ILE A 55 20.12 -2.86 9.35
C ILE A 55 20.00 -4.28 9.89
N SER A 56 20.43 -4.52 11.14
CA SER A 56 20.34 -5.86 11.71
C SER A 56 18.88 -6.24 12.02
N HIS A 57 18.52 -7.50 11.79
CA HIS A 57 17.20 -8.05 12.12
C HIS A 57 16.87 -7.84 13.62
N LYS A 58 17.86 -7.93 14.49
CA LYS A 58 17.70 -7.67 15.94
C LYS A 58 17.22 -6.24 16.23
N LYS A 59 17.73 -5.25 15.48
CA LYS A 59 17.29 -3.84 15.60
C LYS A 59 15.86 -3.65 15.13
N VAL A 60 15.48 -4.26 14.00
CA VAL A 60 14.11 -4.22 13.48
C VAL A 60 13.14 -4.86 14.47
N LEU A 61 13.45 -6.04 14.99
CA LEU A 61 12.62 -6.72 15.99
C LEU A 61 12.49 -5.90 17.28
N GLY A 62 13.57 -5.25 17.72
CA GLY A 62 13.55 -4.33 18.85
C GLY A 62 12.60 -3.16 18.65
N LEU A 63 12.56 -2.59 17.42
CA LEU A 63 11.62 -1.53 17.07
C LEU A 63 10.17 -2.04 17.03
N ILE A 64 9.94 -3.22 16.43
CA ILE A 64 8.60 -3.86 16.43
C ILE A 64 8.10 -4.04 17.87
N LYS A 65 8.91 -4.61 18.75
CA LYS A 65 8.56 -4.76 20.17
C LYS A 65 8.27 -3.44 20.86
N LYS A 66 9.04 -2.39 20.55
CA LYS A 66 8.85 -1.04 21.11
C LYS A 66 7.50 -0.41 20.75
N PHE A 67 7.03 -0.60 19.53
CA PHE A 67 5.77 -0.01 19.04
C PHE A 67 4.57 -0.96 19.17
N ASN A 68 4.82 -2.19 19.58
CA ASN A 68 3.78 -3.16 19.86
C ASN A 68 3.17 -2.89 21.25
N THR A 69 1.89 -2.54 21.26
CA THR A 69 1.13 -2.28 22.50
C THR A 69 0.04 -3.34 22.76
N LYS A 70 -0.16 -4.27 21.80
CA LYS A 70 -1.30 -5.18 21.81
C LYS A 70 -0.92 -6.64 22.07
N TYR A 71 0.22 -7.07 21.51
CA TYR A 71 0.56 -8.49 21.42
C TYR A 71 1.63 -8.89 22.45
N GLU A 72 1.35 -9.91 23.25
CA GLU A 72 2.38 -10.59 24.06
C GLU A 72 3.10 -11.61 23.18
N ILE A 73 4.23 -11.18 22.59
CA ILE A 73 4.99 -11.94 21.58
C ILE A 73 5.69 -13.11 22.24
N ILE A 74 5.45 -14.32 21.74
CA ILE A 74 6.10 -15.57 22.14
C ILE A 74 7.30 -15.83 21.23
N SER A 75 7.08 -15.79 19.90
CA SER A 75 8.11 -16.05 18.90
C SER A 75 7.93 -15.15 17.66
N SER A 76 8.93 -15.12 16.81
CA SER A 76 8.83 -14.43 15.50
C SER A 76 9.58 -15.23 14.45
N GLU A 77 9.04 -15.24 13.25
CA GLU A 77 9.73 -15.78 12.09
C GLU A 77 10.91 -14.90 11.66
N LYS A 78 11.70 -15.40 10.71
CA LYS A 78 12.78 -14.63 10.10
C LYS A 78 12.22 -13.35 9.49
N ILE A 79 12.90 -12.23 9.75
CA ILE A 79 12.55 -10.95 9.13
C ILE A 79 13.05 -10.95 7.68
N GLU A 80 12.16 -10.70 6.75
CA GLU A 80 12.49 -10.44 5.36
C GLU A 80 12.46 -8.94 5.07
N SER A 81 13.18 -8.50 4.04
CA SER A 81 13.22 -7.08 3.69
C SER A 81 13.15 -6.85 2.19
N PHE A 82 12.40 -5.83 1.79
CA PHE A 82 12.17 -5.42 0.41
C PHE A 82 12.43 -3.94 0.23
N ASP A 83 13.08 -3.57 -0.87
CA ASP A 83 13.26 -2.15 -1.22
C ASP A 83 11.96 -1.56 -1.74
N LEU A 84 11.59 -0.38 -1.24
CA LEU A 84 10.37 0.31 -1.64
C LEU A 84 10.70 1.39 -2.67
N ASN A 85 10.18 1.21 -3.87
CA ASN A 85 10.35 2.16 -4.97
C ASN A 85 9.00 2.47 -5.61
N LEU A 86 8.72 3.74 -5.88
CA LEU A 86 7.62 4.11 -6.78
C LEU A 86 8.09 3.90 -8.21
N LYS A 87 7.45 2.99 -8.91
CA LYS A 87 7.68 2.74 -10.33
C LYS A 87 6.35 2.81 -11.07
N ILE A 88 6.25 3.77 -12.00
CA ILE A 88 5.13 3.90 -12.92
C ILE A 88 5.77 3.90 -14.31
N PRO A 89 5.59 2.86 -15.11
CA PRO A 89 6.19 2.78 -16.43
C PRO A 89 5.53 3.76 -17.40
N LYS A 90 6.29 4.15 -18.42
CA LYS A 90 5.80 5.02 -19.48
C LYS A 90 4.76 4.32 -20.36
N TYR A 91 4.92 3.02 -20.54
CA TYR A 91 4.05 2.18 -21.37
C TYR A 91 3.63 0.93 -20.60
N TYR A 92 2.37 0.50 -20.78
CA TYR A 92 1.80 -0.68 -20.14
C TYR A 92 1.95 -1.95 -20.98
N TYR A 93 2.48 -1.82 -22.19
CA TYR A 93 2.76 -2.97 -23.04
C TYR A 93 4.03 -2.75 -23.87
N ASN A 94 4.59 -3.86 -24.34
CA ASN A 94 5.68 -3.86 -25.31
C ASN A 94 5.48 -5.01 -26.30
N LYS A 95 5.35 -4.69 -27.60
CA LYS A 95 5.02 -5.64 -28.67
C LYS A 95 3.74 -6.43 -28.34
N ASN A 96 3.88 -7.73 -28.00
CA ASN A 96 2.76 -8.63 -27.70
C ASN A 96 2.66 -8.95 -26.19
N ILE A 97 3.36 -8.21 -25.35
CA ILE A 97 3.39 -8.43 -23.89
C ILE A 97 2.67 -7.25 -23.24
N LEU A 98 1.58 -7.54 -22.51
CA LEU A 98 0.92 -6.60 -21.61
C LEU A 98 1.53 -6.75 -20.22
N PHE A 99 1.88 -5.63 -19.60
CA PHE A 99 2.34 -5.56 -18.22
C PHE A 99 1.13 -5.41 -17.30
N PHE A 100 1.20 -6.00 -16.10
CA PHE A 100 0.09 -6.02 -15.17
C PHE A 100 0.57 -5.94 -13.71
N GLY A 101 -0.31 -5.50 -12.77
CA GLY A 101 -0.04 -5.46 -11.35
C GLY A 101 1.18 -4.58 -11.00
N ASP A 102 2.06 -5.06 -10.13
CA ASP A 102 3.24 -4.31 -9.66
C ASP A 102 4.20 -3.89 -10.77
N SER A 103 4.10 -4.49 -11.97
CA SER A 103 4.90 -4.09 -13.12
C SER A 103 4.46 -2.74 -13.71
N ILE A 104 3.21 -2.32 -13.49
CA ILE A 104 2.66 -1.05 -13.98
C ILE A 104 2.38 -0.02 -12.87
N HIS A 105 2.29 -0.45 -11.60
CA HIS A 105 2.09 0.45 -10.47
C HIS A 105 2.72 -0.11 -9.18
N SER A 106 4.03 -0.06 -9.10
CA SER A 106 4.71 -0.34 -7.84
C SER A 106 4.65 0.90 -6.95
N ILE A 107 3.81 0.85 -5.91
CA ILE A 107 3.56 1.95 -4.98
C ILE A 107 4.04 1.62 -3.57
N HIS A 108 4.14 2.65 -2.71
CA HIS A 108 4.43 2.43 -1.29
C HIS A 108 3.33 1.56 -0.65
N PRO A 109 3.65 0.54 0.17
CA PRO A 109 2.69 -0.38 0.79
C PRO A 109 1.85 0.28 1.89
N LEU A 110 1.47 1.55 1.69
CA LEU A 110 0.52 2.25 2.54
C LEU A 110 -0.86 1.59 2.38
N ALA A 111 -1.34 0.99 3.46
CA ALA A 111 -2.65 0.32 3.52
C ALA A 111 -2.87 -0.82 2.49
N GLY A 112 -1.80 -1.42 1.93
CA GLY A 112 -1.91 -2.57 1.03
C GLY A 112 -2.60 -2.31 -0.31
N GLN A 113 -2.62 -1.08 -0.79
CA GLN A 113 -3.41 -0.65 -1.97
C GLN A 113 -2.93 -1.21 -3.31
N GLY A 114 -1.67 -1.67 -3.43
CA GLY A 114 -1.16 -2.24 -4.69
C GLY A 114 -1.99 -3.41 -5.21
N PHE A 115 -2.38 -4.31 -4.32
CA PHE A 115 -3.25 -5.43 -4.67
C PHE A 115 -4.64 -4.97 -5.16
N ASN A 116 -5.25 -4.00 -4.47
CA ASN A 116 -6.54 -3.45 -4.88
C ASN A 116 -6.49 -2.79 -6.26
N MET A 117 -5.39 -2.09 -6.60
CA MET A 117 -5.17 -1.55 -7.94
C MET A 117 -5.11 -2.67 -8.99
N THR A 118 -4.39 -3.75 -8.69
CA THR A 118 -4.31 -4.92 -9.59
C THR A 118 -5.68 -5.53 -9.84
N ILE A 119 -6.51 -5.70 -8.81
CA ILE A 119 -7.88 -6.22 -8.99
C ILE A 119 -8.72 -5.29 -9.87
N ARG A 120 -8.63 -3.98 -9.69
CA ARG A 120 -9.32 -3.01 -10.55
C ARG A 120 -8.86 -3.09 -12.01
N ASP A 121 -7.55 -3.23 -12.22
CA ASP A 121 -7.00 -3.40 -13.56
C ASP A 121 -7.50 -4.68 -14.23
N ILE A 122 -7.62 -5.78 -13.47
CA ILE A 122 -8.22 -7.04 -13.96
C ILE A 122 -9.66 -6.82 -14.40
N ILE A 123 -10.47 -6.19 -13.54
CA ILE A 123 -11.88 -5.89 -13.84
C ILE A 123 -11.97 -5.07 -15.14
N LYS A 124 -11.19 -3.97 -15.26
CA LYS A 124 -11.20 -3.13 -16.45
C LYS A 124 -10.75 -3.85 -17.72
N PHE A 125 -9.76 -4.72 -17.61
CA PHE A 125 -9.30 -5.50 -18.75
C PHE A 125 -10.34 -6.56 -19.16
N THR A 126 -11.01 -7.19 -18.20
CA THR A 126 -12.11 -8.12 -18.50
C THR A 126 -13.29 -7.42 -19.18
N GLU A 127 -13.69 -6.24 -18.67
CA GLU A 127 -14.73 -5.41 -19.31
C GLU A 127 -14.39 -5.10 -20.78
N LEU A 128 -13.14 -4.76 -21.07
CA LEU A 128 -12.69 -4.50 -22.46
C LEU A 128 -12.75 -5.76 -23.35
N ILE A 129 -12.41 -6.92 -22.81
CA ILE A 129 -12.51 -8.19 -23.55
C ILE A 129 -13.98 -8.48 -23.87
N ASP A 130 -14.86 -8.38 -22.87
CA ASP A 130 -16.28 -8.64 -23.01
C ASP A 130 -16.94 -7.68 -24.00
N GLU A 131 -16.58 -6.38 -23.94
CA GLU A 131 -17.07 -5.39 -24.88
C GLU A 131 -16.68 -5.74 -26.33
N ARG A 132 -15.40 -6.05 -26.58
CA ARG A 132 -14.93 -6.45 -27.92
C ARG A 132 -15.60 -7.73 -28.41
N PHE A 133 -15.74 -8.71 -27.51
CA PHE A 133 -16.41 -9.97 -27.85
C PHE A 133 -17.87 -9.75 -28.25
N ASN A 134 -18.60 -8.94 -27.49
CA ASN A 134 -20.02 -8.63 -27.78
C ASN A 134 -20.20 -7.82 -29.07
N LEU A 135 -19.21 -7.02 -29.44
CA LEU A 135 -19.20 -6.24 -30.70
C LEU A 135 -18.67 -7.04 -31.91
N GLY A 136 -18.29 -8.32 -31.72
CA GLY A 136 -17.67 -9.13 -32.75
C GLY A 136 -16.30 -8.63 -33.23
N MET A 137 -15.61 -7.83 -32.39
CA MET A 137 -14.27 -7.31 -32.69
C MET A 137 -13.20 -8.35 -32.36
N GLN A 138 -12.09 -8.29 -33.07
CA GLN A 138 -10.94 -9.14 -32.78
C GLN A 138 -10.29 -8.75 -31.43
N ILE A 139 -9.94 -9.77 -30.64
CA ILE A 139 -9.13 -9.60 -29.43
C ILE A 139 -7.66 -9.67 -29.86
N ASP A 140 -7.13 -8.55 -30.30
CA ASP A 140 -5.74 -8.40 -30.73
C ASP A 140 -4.96 -7.43 -29.84
N LYS A 141 -3.70 -7.16 -30.18
CA LYS A 141 -2.84 -6.26 -29.40
C LYS A 141 -3.34 -4.81 -29.26
N THR A 142 -4.35 -4.40 -30.03
CA THR A 142 -4.91 -3.04 -29.90
C THR A 142 -5.64 -2.87 -28.56
N ILE A 143 -6.12 -3.96 -27.97
CA ILE A 143 -6.73 -3.95 -26.63
C ILE A 143 -5.75 -3.45 -25.55
N TYR A 144 -4.44 -3.63 -25.74
CA TYR A 144 -3.43 -3.16 -24.78
C TYR A 144 -3.36 -1.63 -24.73
N LYS A 145 -3.54 -0.98 -25.89
CA LYS A 145 -3.60 0.48 -26.00
C LYS A 145 -4.86 1.02 -25.32
N ASP A 146 -5.99 0.35 -25.51
CA ASP A 146 -7.25 0.73 -24.88
C ASP A 146 -7.16 0.56 -23.36
N PHE A 147 -6.61 -0.54 -22.89
CA PHE A 147 -6.35 -0.76 -21.48
C PHE A 147 -5.42 0.31 -20.89
N GLU A 148 -4.29 0.62 -21.55
CA GLU A 148 -3.38 1.68 -21.09
C GLU A 148 -4.13 3.02 -21.01
N LYS A 149 -4.93 3.38 -22.01
CA LYS A 149 -5.67 4.64 -22.06
C LYS A 149 -6.69 4.75 -20.92
N LEU A 150 -7.39 3.67 -20.60
CA LEU A 150 -8.42 3.65 -19.56
C LEU A 150 -7.82 3.68 -18.16
N THR A 151 -6.74 2.94 -17.91
CA THR A 151 -6.26 2.71 -16.55
C THR A 151 -5.13 3.63 -16.14
N LYS A 152 -4.30 4.11 -17.07
CA LYS A 152 -3.08 4.84 -16.76
C LYS A 152 -3.28 6.15 -16.01
N SER A 153 -4.22 6.99 -16.48
CA SER A 153 -4.51 8.27 -15.83
C SER A 153 -4.95 8.06 -14.40
N TYR A 154 -5.85 7.12 -14.20
CA TYR A 154 -6.37 6.72 -12.91
C TYR A 154 -5.26 6.16 -11.99
N ASN A 155 -4.49 5.17 -12.46
CA ASN A 155 -3.38 4.58 -11.71
C ASN A 155 -2.33 5.63 -11.33
N SER A 156 -2.08 6.61 -12.21
CA SER A 156 -1.14 7.70 -11.93
C SER A 156 -1.65 8.64 -10.83
N ILE A 157 -2.94 9.06 -10.90
CA ILE A 157 -3.56 9.92 -9.89
C ILE A 157 -3.57 9.22 -8.53
N PHE A 158 -3.96 7.94 -8.51
CA PHE A 158 -3.99 7.16 -7.28
C PHE A 158 -2.59 6.98 -6.68
N SER A 159 -1.61 6.62 -7.50
CA SER A 159 -0.21 6.47 -7.07
C SER A 159 0.36 7.79 -6.53
N PHE A 160 0.03 8.92 -7.17
CA PHE A 160 0.40 10.24 -6.69
C PHE A 160 -0.26 10.58 -5.35
N GLY A 161 -1.55 10.25 -5.19
CA GLY A 161 -2.27 10.43 -3.92
C GLY A 161 -1.63 9.65 -2.77
N VAL A 162 -1.27 8.38 -3.00
CA VAL A 162 -0.55 7.56 -2.02
C VAL A 162 0.83 8.15 -1.69
N ASP A 163 1.56 8.64 -2.70
CA ASP A 163 2.86 9.30 -2.52
C ASP A 163 2.72 10.59 -1.69
N LEU A 164 1.70 11.37 -1.94
CA LEU A 164 1.42 12.60 -1.21
C LEU A 164 1.09 12.34 0.26
N ILE A 165 0.30 11.31 0.55
CA ILE A 165 0.04 10.87 1.92
C ILE A 165 1.36 10.45 2.60
N HIS A 166 2.18 9.64 1.92
CA HIS A 166 3.48 9.21 2.45
C HIS A 166 4.39 10.42 2.77
N GLU A 167 4.52 11.37 1.83
CA GLU A 167 5.33 12.58 2.04
C GLU A 167 4.75 13.45 3.16
N PHE A 168 3.43 13.60 3.25
CA PHE A 168 2.79 14.33 4.34
C PHE A 168 3.17 13.77 5.71
N PHE A 169 3.13 12.45 5.89
CA PHE A 169 3.56 11.82 7.14
C PHE A 169 5.07 11.95 7.37
N ARG A 170 5.88 11.98 6.30
CA ARG A 170 7.33 12.19 6.36
C ARG A 170 7.68 13.61 6.78
N PHE A 171 7.05 14.63 6.20
CA PHE A 171 7.26 16.04 6.52
C PHE A 171 6.73 16.41 7.91
N ASN A 172 5.63 15.80 8.32
CA ASN A 172 5.02 16.08 9.63
C ASN A 172 5.95 15.72 10.82
N LYS A 173 6.99 14.93 10.58
CA LYS A 173 8.00 14.62 11.61
C LYS A 173 8.80 15.86 12.04
N ASN A 174 8.96 16.87 11.19
CA ASN A 174 9.93 17.96 11.41
C ASN A 174 9.30 19.37 11.42
N PHE A 175 8.09 19.58 10.87
CA PHE A 175 7.59 20.92 10.59
C PHE A 175 6.16 21.21 11.07
N VAL A 176 5.34 20.23 11.35
CA VAL A 176 3.94 20.48 11.79
C VAL A 176 3.82 20.15 13.28
N PRO A 177 3.39 21.10 14.11
CA PRO A 177 3.12 20.83 15.51
C PRO A 177 2.14 19.67 15.67
N LYS A 178 2.43 18.73 16.57
CA LYS A 178 1.61 17.54 16.84
C LYS A 178 0.13 17.87 17.00
N LYS A 179 -0.17 19.00 17.62
CA LYS A 179 -1.53 19.51 17.84
C LYS A 179 -2.28 19.85 16.54
N ILE A 180 -1.58 20.32 15.49
CA ILE A 180 -2.20 20.64 14.19
C ILE A 180 -2.53 19.36 13.45
N SER A 181 -1.63 18.38 13.45
CA SER A 181 -1.90 17.07 12.81
C SER A 181 -3.04 16.32 13.51
N GLU A 182 -3.06 16.33 14.84
CA GLU A 182 -4.14 15.71 15.63
C GLU A 182 -5.50 16.37 15.34
N ASN A 183 -5.54 17.70 15.26
CA ASN A 183 -6.76 18.44 14.93
C ASN A 183 -7.26 18.15 13.51
N MET A 184 -6.35 18.06 12.54
CA MET A 184 -6.70 17.74 11.15
C MET A 184 -7.25 16.31 11.02
N PHE A 185 -6.62 15.33 11.66
CA PHE A 185 -7.13 13.96 11.68
C PHE A 185 -8.45 13.85 12.43
N SER A 186 -8.61 14.58 13.54
CA SER A 186 -9.87 14.66 14.27
C SER A 186 -10.99 15.26 13.39
N TYR A 187 -10.69 16.31 12.62
CA TYR A 187 -11.64 16.92 11.69
C TYR A 187 -12.02 15.95 10.56
N LEU A 188 -11.05 15.30 9.92
CA LEU A 188 -11.29 14.28 8.88
C LEU A 188 -12.13 13.11 9.41
N ASN A 189 -11.85 12.68 10.64
CA ASN A 189 -12.59 11.57 11.25
C ASN A 189 -14.03 11.94 11.67
N ARG A 190 -14.26 13.21 12.01
CA ARG A 190 -15.60 13.74 12.37
C ARG A 190 -16.45 14.03 11.14
N ASN A 191 -15.83 14.34 10.00
CA ASN A 191 -16.55 14.64 8.77
C ASN A 191 -16.87 13.35 8.01
N LYS A 192 -18.12 12.88 8.18
CA LYS A 192 -18.59 11.62 7.58
C LYS A 192 -18.43 11.62 6.05
N ASN A 193 -18.74 12.72 5.39
CA ASN A 193 -18.65 12.84 3.93
C ASN A 193 -17.20 12.71 3.42
N LEU A 194 -16.24 13.36 4.09
CA LEU A 194 -14.81 13.25 3.73
C LEU A 194 -14.27 11.85 4.00
N LYS A 195 -14.74 11.22 5.08
CA LYS A 195 -14.36 9.83 5.39
C LYS A 195 -14.92 8.86 4.36
N GLU A 196 -16.17 8.99 3.97
CA GLU A 196 -16.82 8.17 2.93
C GLU A 196 -16.17 8.37 1.56
N LEU A 197 -15.84 9.63 1.19
CA LEU A 197 -15.06 9.93 -0.01
C LEU A 197 -13.69 9.23 0.00
N GLY A 198 -12.98 9.29 1.12
CA GLY A 198 -11.70 8.60 1.27
C GLY A 198 -11.82 7.07 1.15
N ILE A 199 -12.86 6.48 1.76
CA ILE A 199 -13.15 5.05 1.66
C ILE A 199 -13.53 4.67 0.22
N LYS A 200 -14.40 5.46 -0.42
CA LYS A 200 -14.82 5.26 -1.80
C LYS A 200 -13.62 5.33 -2.75
N PHE A 201 -12.78 6.34 -2.60
CA PHE A 201 -11.55 6.47 -3.37
C PHE A 201 -10.60 5.28 -3.17
N ALA A 202 -10.43 4.80 -1.93
CA ALA A 202 -9.59 3.64 -1.64
C ALA A 202 -10.15 2.32 -2.21
N ASN A 203 -11.47 2.14 -2.21
CA ASN A 203 -12.12 0.92 -2.67
C ASN A 203 -12.41 0.93 -4.17
N GLU A 204 -12.99 1.99 -4.69
CA GLU A 204 -13.49 2.08 -6.07
C GLU A 204 -12.55 2.89 -6.96
N GLY A 205 -11.80 3.80 -6.35
CA GLY A 205 -10.85 4.66 -7.02
C GLY A 205 -11.46 5.77 -7.88
N ASN A 206 -12.76 5.95 -7.86
CA ASN A 206 -13.46 7.05 -8.49
C ASN A 206 -13.96 8.03 -7.42
N ILE A 207 -13.78 9.31 -7.67
CA ILE A 207 -14.45 10.41 -6.95
C ILE A 207 -15.71 10.78 -7.72
#